data_f8e4997529f827803c4aedf4ffc7a031
#
_entry.id   f8e4997529f827803c4aedf4ffc7a031
#
_cell.length_a   1.000
_cell.length_b   1.000
_cell.length_c   1.000
_cell.angle_alpha   90.00
_cell.angle_beta   90.00
_cell.angle_gamma   90.00
#
_symmetry.space_group_name_H-M   'P 1'
#
loop_
_entity.id
_entity.type
_entity.pdbx_description
1 polymer ?
#
loop_
_entity_poly.entity_id
_entity_poly.type
_entity_poly.pdbx_seq_one_letter_code
_entity_poly.pdbx_strand_id
1 'polypeptide(L)'
;AVGMLKDFYLNENEKSPQEAYARASKAWSTYKGEMDEELAQRLYDYVSNKWFMFASPVLSNAPNGLSTKNKGLPISCFLTYVPDTLEGLISHSSELRWLSVFSGGVGGHWSDVRTVSDIAPGPMPFLHTVDADMIAYRQGKTRKGSYAAYMDVHHPDIIEFLNMRIPT
;
A
#
# COMPACT_ATOMS: atom_id res chain seq x y z
N ALA A 1 19.71 0.84 11.40
CA ALA A 1 19.38 1.05 9.98
C ALA A 1 19.94 -0.08 9.09
N VAL A 2 21.24 -0.38 9.14
CA VAL A 2 21.86 -1.41 8.26
C VAL A 2 21.28 -2.82 8.51
N GLY A 3 21.02 -3.21 9.77
CA GLY A 3 20.38 -4.49 10.09
C GLY A 3 19.01 -4.62 9.43
N MET A 4 18.15 -3.61 9.59
CA MET A 4 16.80 -3.60 8.99
C MET A 4 16.83 -3.68 7.46
N LEU A 5 17.80 -3.01 6.82
CA LEU A 5 17.97 -3.12 5.36
C LEU A 5 18.37 -4.54 4.95
N LYS A 6 19.24 -5.19 5.70
CA LYS A 6 19.64 -6.58 5.44
C LYS A 6 18.50 -7.58 5.65
N ASP A 7 17.70 -7.39 6.68
CA ASP A 7 16.66 -8.35 7.05
C ASP A 7 15.43 -8.28 6.14
N PHE A 8 15.12 -7.10 5.56
CA PHE A 8 13.85 -6.86 4.88
C PHE A 8 13.94 -6.45 3.41
N TYR A 9 15.10 -5.92 2.95
CA TYR A 9 15.16 -5.28 1.63
C TYR A 9 16.15 -5.92 0.66
N LEU A 10 17.06 -6.77 1.15
CA LEU A 10 17.99 -7.48 0.27
C LEU A 10 17.31 -8.67 -0.40
N ASN A 11 17.66 -8.91 -1.64
CA ASN A 11 17.37 -10.14 -2.34
C ASN A 11 18.37 -11.24 -1.92
N GLU A 12 18.05 -12.50 -2.22
CA GLU A 12 18.84 -13.69 -1.79
C GLU A 12 20.33 -13.62 -2.15
N ASN A 13 20.68 -12.94 -3.24
CA ASN A 13 22.06 -12.83 -3.72
C ASN A 13 22.73 -11.50 -3.31
N GLU A 14 22.04 -10.60 -2.64
CA GLU A 14 22.57 -9.30 -2.23
C GLU A 14 23.20 -9.37 -0.84
N LYS A 15 24.38 -8.81 -0.70
CA LYS A 15 25.17 -8.84 0.53
C LYS A 15 25.19 -7.49 1.28
N SER A 16 24.84 -6.43 0.57
CA SER A 16 24.93 -5.07 1.11
C SER A 16 23.76 -4.19 0.68
N PRO A 17 23.41 -3.18 1.48
CA PRO A 17 22.43 -2.16 1.08
C PRO A 17 22.75 -1.46 -0.24
N GLN A 18 24.03 -1.32 -0.58
CA GLN A 18 24.47 -0.70 -1.83
C GLN A 18 24.02 -1.50 -3.06
N GLU A 19 24.00 -2.83 -2.97
CA GLU A 19 23.51 -3.66 -4.05
C GLU A 19 22.01 -3.51 -4.27
N ALA A 20 21.24 -3.38 -3.19
CA ALA A 20 19.80 -3.07 -3.26
C ALA A 20 19.55 -1.68 -3.88
N TYR A 21 20.35 -0.68 -3.50
CA TYR A 21 20.27 0.66 -4.10
C TYR A 21 20.59 0.64 -5.59
N ALA A 22 21.65 -0.07 -6.00
CA ALA A 22 22.01 -0.23 -7.39
C ALA A 22 20.89 -0.94 -8.20
N ARG A 23 20.31 -1.99 -7.65
CA ARG A 23 19.18 -2.70 -8.25
C ARG A 23 17.98 -1.78 -8.44
N ALA A 24 17.56 -1.06 -7.39
CA ALA A 24 16.42 -0.14 -7.47
C ALA A 24 16.68 1.00 -8.47
N SER A 25 17.87 1.60 -8.44
CA SER A 25 18.25 2.67 -9.36
C SER A 25 18.17 2.22 -10.82
N LYS A 26 18.70 1.04 -11.15
CA LYS A 26 18.63 0.47 -12.50
C LYS A 26 17.20 0.14 -12.92
N ALA A 27 16.44 -0.51 -12.03
CA ALA A 27 15.06 -0.93 -12.33
C ALA A 27 14.17 0.26 -12.68
N TRP A 28 14.26 1.33 -11.90
CA TRP A 28 13.38 2.50 -12.05
C TRP A 28 13.92 3.54 -13.05
N SER A 29 15.10 3.30 -13.61
CA SER A 29 15.62 4.05 -14.77
C SER A 29 15.44 3.29 -16.09
N THR A 30 14.73 2.17 -16.08
CA THR A 30 14.47 1.35 -17.25
C THR A 30 13.03 1.53 -17.71
N TYR A 31 12.83 1.93 -18.95
CA TYR A 31 11.52 2.06 -19.59
C TYR A 31 11.48 1.27 -20.89
N LYS A 32 10.47 0.43 -21.07
CA LYS A 32 10.31 -0.47 -22.25
C LYS A 32 11.56 -1.31 -22.60
N GLY A 33 12.35 -1.68 -21.58
CA GLY A 33 13.57 -2.49 -21.78
C GLY A 33 14.83 -1.68 -22.06
N GLU A 34 14.74 -0.38 -22.21
CA GLU A 34 15.87 0.52 -22.37
C GLU A 34 16.17 1.21 -21.04
N MET A 35 17.42 1.12 -20.60
CA MET A 35 17.89 1.74 -19.35
C MET A 35 18.55 3.08 -19.65
N ASP A 36 18.12 4.12 -18.93
CA ASP A 36 18.84 5.38 -18.87
C ASP A 36 19.97 5.26 -17.83
N GLU A 37 21.19 5.04 -18.32
CA GLU A 37 22.36 4.82 -17.48
C GLU A 37 22.73 6.06 -16.65
N GLU A 38 22.55 7.25 -17.20
CA GLU A 38 22.83 8.51 -16.49
C GLU A 38 21.85 8.69 -15.32
N LEU A 39 20.57 8.45 -15.54
CA LEU A 39 19.56 8.50 -14.48
C LEU A 39 19.81 7.42 -13.43
N ALA A 40 20.17 6.22 -13.84
CA ALA A 40 20.48 5.12 -12.93
C ALA A 40 21.65 5.47 -12.01
N GLN A 41 22.73 6.02 -12.57
CA GLN A 41 23.91 6.41 -11.81
C GLN A 41 23.56 7.57 -10.86
N ARG A 42 22.85 8.56 -11.32
CA ARG A 42 22.44 9.71 -10.52
C ARG A 42 21.54 9.31 -9.33
N LEU A 43 20.57 8.44 -9.54
CA LEU A 43 19.72 7.89 -8.47
C LEU A 43 20.55 7.11 -7.44
N TYR A 44 21.48 6.29 -7.91
CA TYR A 44 22.38 5.54 -7.04
C TYR A 44 23.24 6.44 -6.19
N ASP A 45 23.85 7.48 -6.77
CA ASP A 45 24.70 8.44 -6.06
C ASP A 45 23.89 9.18 -5.00
N TYR A 46 22.69 9.63 -5.32
CA TYR A 46 21.85 10.39 -4.40
C TYR A 46 21.38 9.54 -3.22
N VAL A 47 20.93 8.31 -3.43
CA VAL A 47 20.53 7.43 -2.33
C VAL A 47 21.71 6.97 -1.49
N SER A 48 22.87 6.73 -2.11
CA SER A 48 24.10 6.35 -1.41
C SER A 48 24.65 7.49 -0.53
N ASN A 49 24.51 8.73 -0.97
CA ASN A 49 24.84 9.92 -0.19
C ASN A 49 23.75 10.32 0.81
N LYS A 50 22.64 9.58 0.91
CA LYS A 50 21.52 9.83 1.82
C LYS A 50 20.78 11.16 1.54
N TRP A 51 20.80 11.63 0.31
CA TRP A 51 20.04 12.82 -0.07
C TRP A 51 18.56 12.52 -0.23
N PHE A 52 18.21 11.25 -0.50
CA PHE A 52 16.86 10.72 -0.41
C PHE A 52 16.88 9.22 -0.05
N MET A 53 15.71 8.64 0.20
CA MET A 53 15.50 7.20 0.38
C MET A 53 14.41 6.74 -0.57
N PHE A 54 14.61 5.59 -1.20
CA PHE A 54 13.53 4.90 -1.88
C PHE A 54 12.43 4.50 -0.88
N ALA A 55 11.17 4.66 -1.27
CA ALA A 55 10.07 4.09 -0.50
C ALA A 55 10.23 2.56 -0.37
N SER A 56 9.76 2.00 0.74
CA SER A 56 9.90 0.56 1.01
C SER A 56 9.51 -0.33 -0.17
N PRO A 57 8.34 -0.16 -0.83
CA PRO A 57 7.98 -1.01 -1.95
C PRO A 57 8.83 -0.76 -3.21
N VAL A 58 9.29 0.47 -3.41
CA VAL A 58 10.19 0.80 -4.52
C VAL A 58 11.52 0.06 -4.38
N LEU A 59 12.04 0.00 -3.15
CA LEU A 59 13.31 -0.69 -2.87
C LEU A 59 13.14 -2.21 -2.85
N SER A 60 12.12 -2.73 -2.15
CA SER A 60 11.95 -4.17 -1.95
C SER A 60 11.44 -4.90 -3.20
N ASN A 61 10.63 -4.25 -4.03
CA ASN A 61 9.97 -4.84 -5.18
C ASN A 61 10.67 -4.55 -6.52
N ALA A 62 11.76 -3.79 -6.49
CA ALA A 62 12.55 -3.56 -7.69
C ALA A 62 13.07 -4.90 -8.28
N PRO A 63 12.84 -5.18 -9.57
CA PRO A 63 13.26 -6.42 -10.19
C PRO A 63 14.77 -6.53 -10.27
N ASN A 64 15.27 -7.76 -10.32
CA ASN A 64 16.68 -8.06 -10.60
C ASN A 64 16.89 -8.10 -12.12
N GLY A 65 17.63 -7.13 -12.62
CA GLY A 65 17.97 -7.04 -14.04
C GLY A 65 16.74 -6.96 -14.94
N LEU A 66 16.77 -7.62 -16.08
CA LEU A 66 15.65 -7.70 -17.03
C LEU A 66 14.53 -8.66 -16.60
N SER A 67 14.58 -9.19 -15.38
CA SER A 67 13.51 -10.07 -14.87
C SER A 67 12.22 -9.29 -14.73
N THR A 68 11.21 -9.68 -15.49
CA THR A 68 9.85 -9.12 -15.41
C THR A 68 9.06 -9.67 -14.22
N LYS A 69 9.63 -10.55 -13.42
CA LYS A 69 8.98 -11.09 -12.22
C LYS A 69 9.11 -10.09 -11.06
N ASN A 70 8.22 -9.12 -11.02
CA ASN A 70 8.08 -8.25 -9.87
C ASN A 70 7.58 -9.05 -8.67
N LYS A 71 8.23 -8.88 -7.53
CA LYS A 71 7.80 -9.48 -6.25
C LYS A 71 6.56 -8.77 -5.67
N GLY A 72 6.12 -7.68 -6.29
CA GLY A 72 5.01 -6.85 -5.85
C GLY A 72 4.95 -5.53 -6.62
N LEU A 73 4.08 -4.63 -6.21
CA LEU A 73 3.94 -3.31 -6.79
C LEU A 73 4.99 -2.34 -6.24
N PRO A 74 5.52 -1.41 -7.04
CA PRO A 74 6.38 -0.33 -6.55
C PRO A 74 5.61 0.74 -5.79
N ILE A 75 4.28 0.71 -5.89
CA ILE A 75 3.34 1.59 -5.22
C ILE A 75 2.70 0.82 -4.08
N SER A 76 2.50 1.46 -2.94
CA SER A 76 1.92 0.82 -1.76
C SER A 76 0.81 1.63 -1.09
N CYS A 77 0.40 2.74 -1.69
CA CYS A 77 -0.67 3.60 -1.15
C CYS A 77 -1.70 3.83 -2.24
N PHE A 78 -2.94 3.51 -1.94
CA PHE A 78 -4.08 3.58 -2.83
C PHE A 78 -5.21 4.33 -2.14
N LEU A 79 -5.94 5.11 -2.90
CA LEU A 79 -7.16 5.76 -2.43
C LEU A 79 -8.34 5.20 -3.22
N THR A 80 -9.40 4.87 -2.51
CA THR A 80 -10.63 4.36 -3.10
C THR A 80 -11.81 5.21 -2.66
N TYR A 81 -12.79 5.30 -3.53
CA TYR A 81 -14.09 5.88 -3.25
C TYR A 81 -15.09 4.76 -3.01
N VAL A 82 -15.99 4.94 -2.04
CA VAL A 82 -17.03 3.97 -1.70
C VAL A 82 -18.37 4.51 -2.16
N PRO A 83 -18.90 4.07 -3.33
CA PRO A 83 -20.23 4.49 -3.77
C PRO A 83 -21.33 3.93 -2.87
N ASP A 84 -22.42 4.71 -2.69
CA ASP A 84 -23.60 4.28 -1.93
C ASP A 84 -24.50 3.36 -2.78
N THR A 85 -23.92 2.29 -3.30
CA THR A 85 -24.64 1.22 -4.02
C THR A 85 -24.13 -0.13 -3.57
N LEU A 86 -24.96 -1.16 -3.67
CA LEU A 86 -24.56 -2.52 -3.28
C LEU A 86 -23.35 -3.01 -4.11
N GLU A 87 -23.37 -2.76 -5.41
CA GLU A 87 -22.26 -3.08 -6.31
C GLU A 87 -20.98 -2.34 -5.93
N GLY A 88 -21.10 -1.06 -5.57
CA GLY A 88 -19.97 -0.23 -5.12
C GLY A 88 -19.34 -0.74 -3.84
N LEU A 89 -20.16 -1.09 -2.84
CA LEU A 89 -19.70 -1.65 -1.56
C LEU A 89 -19.01 -3.01 -1.75
N ILE A 90 -19.57 -3.89 -2.59
CA ILE A 90 -18.97 -5.18 -2.93
C ILE A 90 -17.67 -5.01 -3.69
N SER A 91 -17.65 -4.14 -4.70
CA SER A 91 -16.46 -3.86 -5.50
C SER A 91 -15.34 -3.29 -4.66
N HIS A 92 -15.64 -2.33 -3.77
CA HIS A 92 -14.68 -1.77 -2.82
C HIS A 92 -14.06 -2.86 -1.93
N SER A 93 -14.88 -3.74 -1.37
CA SER A 93 -14.40 -4.85 -0.52
C SER A 93 -13.49 -5.81 -1.31
N SER A 94 -13.82 -6.11 -2.55
CA SER A 94 -13.01 -6.97 -3.42
C SER A 94 -11.66 -6.29 -3.75
N GLU A 95 -11.67 -5.05 -4.17
CA GLU A 95 -10.47 -4.26 -4.48
C GLU A 95 -9.54 -4.15 -3.27
N LEU A 96 -10.10 -3.84 -2.10
CA LEU A 96 -9.38 -3.75 -0.84
C LEU A 96 -8.63 -5.04 -0.51
N ARG A 97 -9.28 -6.21 -0.66
CA ARG A 97 -8.66 -7.51 -0.41
C ARG A 97 -7.47 -7.76 -1.33
N TRP A 98 -7.61 -7.48 -2.63
CA TRP A 98 -6.52 -7.62 -3.58
C TRP A 98 -5.35 -6.69 -3.26
N LEU A 99 -5.60 -5.42 -2.98
CA LEU A 99 -4.57 -4.46 -2.62
C LEU A 99 -3.86 -4.85 -1.31
N SER A 100 -4.59 -5.40 -0.34
CA SER A 100 -4.02 -5.92 0.91
C SER A 100 -3.10 -7.11 0.69
N VAL A 101 -3.48 -8.05 -0.17
CA VAL A 101 -2.63 -9.20 -0.57
C VAL A 101 -1.33 -8.72 -1.19
N PHE A 102 -1.34 -7.66 -1.98
CA PHE A 102 -0.14 -7.03 -2.54
C PHE A 102 0.57 -6.07 -1.59
N SER A 103 0.25 -6.10 -0.30
CA SER A 103 0.87 -5.26 0.74
C SER A 103 0.63 -3.76 0.56
N GLY A 104 -0.48 -3.40 -0.05
CA GLY A 104 -0.93 -2.01 -0.20
C GLY A 104 -1.57 -1.45 1.06
N GLY A 105 -1.34 -0.17 1.34
CA GLY A 105 -2.17 0.62 2.24
C GLY A 105 -3.30 1.27 1.45
N VAL A 106 -4.54 1.16 1.93
CA VAL A 106 -5.72 1.67 1.24
C VAL A 106 -6.42 2.71 2.08
N GLY A 107 -6.72 3.85 1.49
CA GLY A 107 -7.62 4.86 2.08
C GLY A 107 -8.98 4.80 1.41
N GLY A 108 -10.05 4.68 2.18
CA GLY A 108 -11.41 4.65 1.65
C GLY A 108 -12.24 5.82 2.15
N HIS A 109 -12.92 6.49 1.23
CA HIS A 109 -13.81 7.62 1.52
C HIS A 109 -15.25 7.14 1.63
N TRP A 110 -15.85 7.30 2.82
CA TRP A 110 -17.15 6.74 3.21
C TRP A 110 -18.26 7.79 3.35
N SER A 111 -17.97 9.06 3.11
CA SER A 111 -18.88 10.15 3.37
C SER A 111 -20.18 10.11 2.57
N ASP A 112 -20.16 9.49 1.40
CA ASP A 112 -21.33 9.38 0.53
C ASP A 112 -22.18 8.13 0.82
N VAL A 113 -21.71 7.22 1.69
CA VAL A 113 -22.52 6.06 2.12
C VAL A 113 -23.60 6.54 3.06
N ARG A 114 -24.87 6.24 2.74
CA ARG A 114 -26.03 6.68 3.50
C ARG A 114 -25.98 6.25 4.97
N THR A 115 -26.53 7.09 5.82
CA THR A 115 -26.67 6.80 7.25
C THR A 115 -27.62 5.61 7.50
N VAL A 116 -27.56 5.09 8.71
CA VAL A 116 -28.47 4.03 9.19
C VAL A 116 -29.94 4.44 9.05
N SER A 117 -30.78 3.55 8.57
CA SER A 117 -32.23 3.70 8.41
C SER A 117 -32.92 2.35 8.48
N ASP A 118 -34.25 2.34 8.36
CA ASP A 118 -35.02 1.08 8.34
C ASP A 118 -34.62 0.12 7.22
N ILE A 119 -34.00 0.64 6.14
CA ILE A 119 -33.62 -0.12 4.95
C ILE A 119 -32.11 -0.15 4.68
N ALA A 120 -31.31 0.56 5.47
CA ALA A 120 -29.87 0.63 5.28
C ALA A 120 -29.14 0.55 6.62
N PRO A 121 -28.09 -0.29 6.72
CA PRO A 121 -27.35 -0.49 7.96
C PRO A 121 -26.35 0.65 8.28
N GLY A 122 -26.20 1.64 7.40
CA GLY A 122 -25.15 2.65 7.48
C GLY A 122 -23.74 2.12 7.17
N PRO A 123 -22.69 2.94 7.30
CA PRO A 123 -21.32 2.57 6.97
C PRO A 123 -20.66 1.63 7.99
N MET A 124 -21.07 1.65 9.25
CA MET A 124 -20.36 0.99 10.35
C MET A 124 -20.23 -0.53 10.20
N PRO A 125 -21.29 -1.31 9.82
CA PRO A 125 -21.16 -2.74 9.60
C PRO A 125 -20.15 -3.10 8.50
N PHE A 126 -20.07 -2.29 7.44
CA PHE A 126 -19.08 -2.47 6.37
C PHE A 126 -17.66 -2.18 6.85
N LEU A 127 -17.48 -1.16 7.69
CA LEU A 127 -16.18 -0.86 8.30
C LEU A 127 -15.69 -1.97 9.23
N HIS A 128 -16.58 -2.63 9.97
CA HIS A 128 -16.23 -3.84 10.73
C HIS A 128 -15.79 -4.99 9.81
N THR A 129 -16.43 -5.15 8.65
CA THR A 129 -15.98 -6.12 7.65
C THR A 129 -14.58 -5.78 7.12
N VAL A 130 -14.29 -4.51 6.88
CA VAL A 130 -12.96 -4.04 6.47
C VAL A 130 -11.91 -4.38 7.53
N ASP A 131 -12.20 -4.21 8.81
CA ASP A 131 -11.26 -4.57 9.89
C ASP A 131 -10.94 -6.07 9.88
N ALA A 132 -11.97 -6.92 9.73
CA ALA A 132 -11.80 -8.36 9.59
C ALA A 132 -11.00 -8.74 8.33
N ASP A 133 -11.26 -8.08 7.20
CA ASP A 133 -10.52 -8.30 5.95
C ASP A 133 -9.04 -7.92 6.11
N MET A 134 -8.71 -6.83 6.81
CA MET A 134 -7.33 -6.43 7.07
C MET A 134 -6.56 -7.46 7.91
N ILE A 135 -7.23 -8.19 8.76
CA ILE A 135 -6.64 -9.30 9.51
C ILE A 135 -6.48 -10.55 8.62
N ALA A 136 -7.55 -10.92 7.89
CA ALA A 136 -7.61 -12.14 7.09
C ALA A 136 -6.65 -12.11 5.88
N TYR A 137 -6.59 -10.99 5.17
CA TYR A 137 -5.78 -10.80 3.97
C TYR A 137 -4.42 -10.16 4.26
N ARG A 138 -3.94 -10.28 5.47
CA ARG A 138 -2.66 -9.74 5.94
C ARG A 138 -1.51 -10.58 5.41
N GLN A 139 -0.94 -10.21 4.28
CA GLN A 139 0.18 -10.87 3.66
C GLN A 139 1.37 -9.90 3.50
N GLY A 140 2.54 -10.47 3.23
CA GLY A 140 3.78 -9.72 3.04
C GLY A 140 4.71 -9.72 4.26
N LYS A 141 5.98 -9.96 3.99
CA LYS A 141 7.03 -9.99 5.01
C LYS A 141 7.48 -8.59 5.41
N THR A 142 7.60 -7.69 4.45
CA THR A 142 8.20 -6.37 4.63
C THR A 142 7.17 -5.33 5.08
N ARG A 143 5.98 -5.37 4.50
CA ARG A 143 4.89 -4.45 4.81
C ARG A 143 3.56 -5.20 4.79
N LYS A 144 2.76 -4.99 5.82
CA LYS A 144 1.41 -5.53 5.92
C LYS A 144 0.43 -4.54 5.32
N GLY A 145 -0.63 -5.03 4.70
CA GLY A 145 -1.75 -4.20 4.28
C GLY A 145 -2.31 -3.42 5.46
N SER A 146 -2.79 -2.22 5.19
CA SER A 146 -3.40 -1.35 6.19
C SER A 146 -4.53 -0.56 5.54
N TYR A 147 -5.50 -0.16 6.34
CA TYR A 147 -6.64 0.63 5.89
C TYR A 147 -6.78 1.90 6.69
N ALA A 148 -7.11 3.00 6.04
CA ALA A 148 -7.51 4.26 6.65
C ALA A 148 -8.90 4.63 6.13
N ALA A 149 -9.88 4.66 7.02
CA ALA A 149 -11.22 5.15 6.70
C ALA A 149 -11.28 6.67 6.85
N TYR A 150 -11.94 7.32 5.91
CA TYR A 150 -12.18 8.76 5.92
C TYR A 150 -13.69 9.02 5.87
N MET A 151 -14.15 9.93 6.70
CA MET A 151 -15.55 10.35 6.76
C MET A 151 -15.60 11.84 7.07
N ASP A 152 -16.47 12.56 6.38
CA ASP A 152 -16.67 13.98 6.61
C ASP A 152 -17.29 14.25 7.98
N VAL A 153 -16.88 15.33 8.61
CA VAL A 153 -17.38 15.74 9.93
C VAL A 153 -18.88 16.06 9.96
N HIS A 154 -19.48 16.25 8.80
CA HIS A 154 -20.92 16.51 8.64
C HIS A 154 -21.74 15.23 8.45
N HIS A 155 -21.09 14.06 8.31
CA HIS A 155 -21.81 12.80 8.16
C HIS A 155 -22.64 12.50 9.43
N PRO A 156 -23.93 12.08 9.32
CA PRO A 156 -24.76 11.82 10.48
C PRO A 156 -24.17 10.79 11.46
N ASP A 157 -23.45 9.77 10.93
CA ASP A 157 -22.86 8.71 11.75
C ASP A 157 -21.41 9.02 12.21
N ILE A 158 -20.95 10.27 12.10
CA ILE A 158 -19.57 10.66 12.44
C ILE A 158 -19.20 10.34 13.89
N ILE A 159 -20.11 10.50 14.83
CA ILE A 159 -19.84 10.22 16.25
C ILE A 159 -19.60 8.72 16.47
N GLU A 160 -20.41 7.87 15.85
CA GLU A 160 -20.22 6.41 15.91
C GLU A 160 -18.90 6.01 15.23
N PHE A 161 -18.61 6.60 14.07
CA PHE A 161 -17.34 6.41 13.36
C PHE A 161 -16.12 6.76 14.22
N LEU A 162 -16.13 7.89 14.93
CA LEU A 162 -15.03 8.29 15.81
C LEU A 162 -14.86 7.34 17.00
N ASN A 163 -15.94 6.75 17.48
CA ASN A 163 -15.94 5.85 18.62
C ASN A 163 -15.65 4.38 18.27
N MET A 164 -15.65 4.01 16.99
CA MET A 164 -15.49 2.61 16.53
C MET A 164 -14.20 1.93 17.00
N ARG A 165 -13.15 2.69 17.33
CA ARG A 165 -11.85 2.19 17.79
C ARG A 165 -11.64 2.32 19.29
N ILE A 166 -12.62 2.82 20.03
CA ILE A 166 -12.56 2.90 21.50
C ILE A 166 -12.91 1.49 22.03
N PRO A 167 -12.02 0.83 22.80
CA PRO A 167 -12.36 -0.44 23.44
C PRO A 167 -13.56 -0.26 24.38
N THR A 168 -14.56 -1.09 24.25
CA THR A 168 -15.72 -1.16 25.14
C THR A 168 -15.44 -2.08 26.31
#